data_d917c2992ee92ce37f307f76a5e95002
#
_entry.id   d917c2992ee92ce37f307f76a5e95002
#
_cell.length_a   1.000
_cell.length_b   1.000
_cell.length_c   1.000
_cell.angle_alpha   90.00
_cell.angle_beta   90.00
_cell.angle_gamma   90.00
#
_symmetry.space_group_name_H-M   'P 1'
#
loop_
_entity.id
_entity.type
_entity.pdbx_description
1 polymer ?
#
loop_
_entity_poly.entity_id
_entity_poly.type
_entity_poly.pdbx_seq_one_letter_code
_entity_poly.pdbx_strand_id
1 'polypeptide(L)'
;RTLTLGVDSWVLNFYRNDAYTCGLSGNYTFFVMESANNSGAEAPLWAYLHGGGYGWFDEDQVYQAVKTQTQDTFNHEETFDDLIDNHLLHNTMSNDEVMDSTLTRRLQEGYRVLLVSMCDHDNYAGRGAPYLNNPNPNGGERQVNGLQATMAAMDYTVANYPSTHVFAHGTS
;
A
#
# COMPACT_ATOMS: atom_id res chain seq x y z
N ARG A 1 -9.43 9.63 8.30
CA ARG A 1 -8.58 10.53 9.13
C ARG A 1 -8.14 11.72 8.30
N THR A 2 -8.03 12.88 8.90
CA THR A 2 -7.49 14.08 8.24
C THR A 2 -6.05 14.28 8.66
N LEU A 3 -5.17 14.47 7.70
CA LEU A 3 -3.77 14.85 7.88
C LEU A 3 -3.61 16.30 7.42
N THR A 4 -2.98 17.12 8.25
CA THR A 4 -2.66 18.51 7.89
C THR A 4 -1.14 18.66 7.75
N LEU A 5 -0.71 19.15 6.60
CA LEU A 5 0.68 19.33 6.25
C LEU A 5 0.88 20.76 5.75
N GLY A 6 1.49 21.59 6.58
CA GLY A 6 1.59 23.03 6.30
C GLY A 6 0.22 23.69 6.29
N VAL A 7 -0.12 24.34 5.18
CA VAL A 7 -1.42 25.00 4.97
C VAL A 7 -2.46 24.11 4.33
N ASP A 8 -2.04 22.93 3.86
CA ASP A 8 -2.90 22.00 3.15
C ASP A 8 -3.40 20.91 4.06
N SER A 9 -4.59 20.41 3.79
CA SER A 9 -5.20 19.30 4.51
C SER A 9 -5.64 18.23 3.53
N TRP A 10 -5.39 16.98 3.90
CA TRP A 10 -5.82 15.81 3.13
C TRP A 10 -6.67 14.88 3.97
N VAL A 11 -7.61 14.24 3.32
CA VAL A 11 -8.43 13.17 3.88
C VAL A 11 -7.81 11.84 3.47
N LEU A 12 -7.50 11.00 4.46
CA LEU A 12 -7.03 9.64 4.26
C LEU A 12 -8.14 8.67 4.61
N ASN A 13 -8.57 7.91 3.63
CA ASN A 13 -9.55 6.84 3.78
C ASN A 13 -8.82 5.51 3.73
N PHE A 14 -8.76 4.81 4.85
CA PHE A 14 -8.07 3.52 4.99
C PHE A 14 -9.06 2.38 4.81
N TYR A 15 -8.62 1.36 4.08
CA TYR A 15 -9.41 0.20 3.73
C TYR A 15 -8.64 -1.09 4.00
N ARG A 16 -9.38 -2.11 4.37
CA ARG A 16 -8.92 -3.48 4.50
C ARG A 16 -9.65 -4.34 3.49
N ASN A 17 -8.92 -5.15 2.75
CA ASN A 17 -9.49 -6.04 1.75
C ASN A 17 -9.58 -7.46 2.31
N ASP A 18 -10.75 -7.86 2.79
CA ASP A 18 -10.96 -9.16 3.43
C ASP A 18 -10.94 -10.34 2.44
N ALA A 19 -10.92 -10.08 1.13
CA ALA A 19 -10.81 -11.12 0.12
C ALA A 19 -9.39 -11.64 -0.09
N TYR A 20 -8.37 -10.89 0.33
CA TYR A 20 -6.97 -11.25 0.10
C TYR A 20 -6.17 -11.23 1.39
N THR A 21 -5.64 -12.38 1.74
CA THR A 21 -4.77 -12.53 2.91
C THR A 21 -3.40 -11.92 2.64
N CYS A 22 -2.81 -11.37 3.66
CA CYS A 22 -1.45 -10.88 3.69
C CYS A 22 -0.54 -11.91 4.36
N GLY A 23 0.54 -12.26 3.74
CA GLY A 23 1.66 -13.02 4.28
C GLY A 23 1.37 -13.97 5.45
N LEU A 24 1.91 -13.67 6.60
CA LEU A 24 1.79 -14.47 7.82
C LEU A 24 0.50 -14.19 8.60
N SER A 25 -0.04 -13.00 8.53
CA SER A 25 -1.25 -12.64 9.27
C SER A 25 -2.00 -11.47 8.65
N GLY A 26 -3.30 -11.43 8.88
CA GLY A 26 -4.17 -10.34 8.43
C GLY A 26 -4.44 -10.35 6.93
N ASN A 27 -4.79 -9.20 6.41
CA ASN A 27 -5.23 -9.02 5.03
C ASN A 27 -4.50 -7.84 4.37
N TYR A 28 -4.62 -7.74 3.05
CA TYR A 28 -4.16 -6.57 2.33
C TYR A 28 -4.92 -5.32 2.73
N THR A 29 -4.19 -4.25 2.87
CA THR A 29 -4.71 -2.93 3.19
C THR A 29 -4.31 -1.91 2.13
N PHE A 30 -5.04 -0.84 2.03
CA PHE A 30 -4.70 0.30 1.19
C PHE A 30 -5.33 1.57 1.75
N PHE A 31 -4.83 2.71 1.34
CA PHE A 31 -5.53 3.96 1.58
C PHE A 31 -5.66 4.81 0.32
N VAL A 32 -6.69 5.63 0.32
CA VAL A 32 -6.90 6.67 -0.67
C VAL A 32 -6.79 8.01 0.01
N MET A 33 -5.90 8.85 -0.50
CA MET A 33 -5.65 10.19 0.01
C MET A 33 -6.08 11.23 -1.01
N GLU A 34 -6.84 12.20 -0.59
CA GLU A 34 -7.33 13.28 -1.44
C GLU A 34 -7.30 14.63 -0.71
N SER A 35 -7.26 15.73 -1.46
CA SER A 35 -7.34 17.05 -0.87
C SER A 35 -8.67 17.24 -0.12
N ALA A 36 -8.61 17.73 1.10
CA ALA A 36 -9.81 18.00 1.89
C ALA A 36 -10.72 19.06 1.22
N ASN A 37 -10.14 19.97 0.44
CA ASN A 37 -10.88 21.02 -0.25
C ASN A 37 -11.63 20.50 -1.49
N ASN A 38 -11.21 19.35 -2.05
CA ASN A 38 -11.74 18.77 -3.28
C ASN A 38 -12.20 17.32 -3.06
N SER A 39 -12.51 16.95 -1.84
CA SER A 39 -12.96 15.60 -1.53
C SER A 39 -14.23 15.26 -2.34
N GLY A 40 -14.17 14.12 -3.04
CA GLY A 40 -15.23 13.68 -3.95
C GLY A 40 -15.25 14.34 -5.32
N ALA A 41 -14.42 15.35 -5.60
CA ALA A 41 -14.29 15.93 -6.93
C ALA A 41 -13.54 14.99 -7.88
N GLU A 42 -13.72 15.18 -9.18
CA GLU A 42 -12.94 14.47 -10.19
C GLU A 42 -11.47 14.92 -10.15
N ALA A 43 -10.55 13.96 -10.08
CA ALA A 43 -9.12 14.21 -9.98
C ALA A 43 -8.31 13.10 -10.67
N PRO A 44 -7.07 13.38 -11.12
CA PRO A 44 -6.18 12.32 -11.57
C PRO A 44 -5.79 11.41 -10.39
N LEU A 45 -5.71 10.10 -10.63
CA LEU A 45 -5.31 9.11 -9.64
C LEU A 45 -3.84 8.73 -9.82
N TRP A 46 -3.08 8.83 -8.75
CA TRP A 46 -1.71 8.36 -8.66
C TRP A 46 -1.68 7.08 -7.82
N ALA A 47 -1.57 5.92 -8.47
CA ALA A 47 -1.38 4.65 -7.78
C ALA A 47 0.10 4.48 -7.45
N TYR A 48 0.43 4.60 -6.17
CA TYR A 48 1.79 4.50 -5.66
C TYR A 48 2.05 3.10 -5.12
N LEU A 49 2.96 2.39 -5.78
CA LEU A 49 3.41 1.05 -5.43
C LEU A 49 4.80 1.18 -4.79
N HIS A 50 4.85 1.15 -3.46
CA HIS A 50 6.08 1.38 -2.73
C HIS A 50 7.02 0.17 -2.79
N GLY A 51 8.32 0.42 -2.68
CA GLY A 51 9.33 -0.61 -2.48
C GLY A 51 9.45 -1.03 -1.01
N GLY A 52 10.35 -1.93 -0.70
CA GLY A 52 10.60 -2.35 0.70
C GLY A 52 11.14 -3.77 0.85
N GLY A 53 11.65 -4.36 -0.21
CA GLY A 53 12.16 -5.72 -0.22
C GLY A 53 11.48 -6.57 -1.28
N TYR A 54 11.81 -7.83 -1.31
CA TYR A 54 11.23 -8.77 -2.26
C TYR A 54 11.12 -10.17 -1.66
N GLY A 55 10.18 -10.95 -2.19
CA GLY A 55 9.98 -12.34 -1.84
C GLY A 55 10.11 -13.26 -3.04
N TRP A 56 10.41 -14.52 -2.78
CA TRP A 56 10.52 -15.57 -3.79
C TRP A 56 10.19 -16.93 -3.16
N PHE A 57 9.87 -17.90 -4.01
CA PHE A 57 9.82 -19.29 -3.62
C PHE A 57 11.20 -19.94 -3.79
N ASP A 58 11.67 -20.64 -2.76
CA ASP A 58 12.92 -21.41 -2.84
C ASP A 58 12.71 -22.74 -3.58
N GLU A 59 13.76 -23.58 -3.62
CA GLU A 59 13.73 -24.89 -4.29
C GLU A 59 12.72 -25.85 -3.69
N ASP A 60 12.41 -25.72 -2.41
CA ASP A 60 11.40 -26.52 -1.70
C ASP A 60 10.00 -25.90 -1.79
N GLN A 61 9.81 -24.90 -2.63
CA GLN A 61 8.56 -24.13 -2.78
C GLN A 61 8.12 -23.40 -1.50
N VAL A 62 9.05 -23.12 -0.59
CA VAL A 62 8.81 -22.31 0.60
C VAL A 62 9.02 -20.84 0.26
N TYR A 63 8.05 -20.00 0.62
CA TYR A 63 8.17 -18.57 0.38
C TYR A 63 9.18 -17.94 1.33
N GLN A 64 10.20 -17.36 0.73
CA GLN A 64 11.24 -16.59 1.40
C GLN A 64 11.05 -15.11 1.08
N ALA A 65 11.48 -14.24 1.98
CA ALA A 65 11.45 -12.82 1.69
C ALA A 65 12.60 -12.10 2.38
N VAL A 66 13.16 -11.12 1.69
CA VAL A 66 14.18 -10.22 2.21
C VAL A 66 13.53 -8.87 2.46
N LYS A 67 13.52 -8.46 3.71
CA LYS A 67 13.17 -7.08 4.04
C LYS A 67 14.41 -6.18 3.92
N THR A 68 14.22 -5.03 3.33
CA THR A 68 15.17 -3.94 3.38
C THR A 68 14.78 -3.04 4.55
N GLN A 69 15.57 -3.04 5.61
CA GLN A 69 15.36 -2.21 6.80
C GLN A 69 14.34 -2.71 7.84
N THR A 70 14.00 -1.89 8.78
CA THR A 70 13.38 -2.13 10.07
C THR A 70 11.86 -2.24 10.04
N GLN A 71 11.26 -2.73 8.98
CA GLN A 71 9.80 -2.85 8.92
C GLN A 71 9.33 -4.04 9.76
N ASP A 72 8.60 -3.77 10.81
CA ASP A 72 8.01 -4.79 11.66
C ASP A 72 6.81 -5.49 11.02
N THR A 73 6.30 -4.95 9.92
CA THR A 73 5.11 -5.42 9.20
C THR A 73 5.40 -6.44 8.09
N PHE A 74 6.62 -6.92 8.02
CA PHE A 74 7.04 -7.90 7.05
C PHE A 74 6.16 -9.16 7.08
N ASN A 75 5.48 -9.46 5.96
CA ASN A 75 4.52 -10.55 5.84
C ASN A 75 3.32 -10.48 6.80
N HIS A 76 3.02 -9.32 7.35
CA HIS A 76 1.85 -9.06 8.17
C HIS A 76 0.99 -7.95 7.57
N GLU A 77 -0.27 -7.88 8.01
CA GLU A 77 -1.15 -6.77 7.67
C GLU A 77 -0.50 -5.44 8.05
N GLU A 78 -0.36 -4.54 7.10
CA GLU A 78 0.07 -3.18 7.37
C GLU A 78 -1.12 -2.36 7.86
N THR A 79 -0.99 -1.83 9.07
CA THR A 79 -2.01 -0.95 9.66
C THR A 79 -1.99 0.42 9.01
N PHE A 80 -2.97 1.25 9.37
CA PHE A 80 -2.99 2.65 8.94
C PHE A 80 -1.71 3.40 9.32
N ASP A 81 -1.24 3.21 10.56
CA ASP A 81 -0.05 3.89 11.05
C ASP A 81 1.22 3.35 10.36
N ASP A 82 1.30 2.05 10.10
CA ASP A 82 2.41 1.46 9.33
C ASP A 82 2.52 2.06 7.92
N LEU A 83 1.40 2.15 7.20
CA LEU A 83 1.40 2.73 5.84
C LEU A 83 1.79 4.21 5.85
N ILE A 84 1.37 4.96 6.86
CA ILE A 84 1.76 6.36 7.00
C ILE A 84 3.22 6.49 7.38
N ASP A 85 3.63 5.83 8.45
CA ASP A 85 4.98 6.00 9.01
C ASP A 85 6.06 5.47 8.08
N ASN A 86 5.79 4.36 7.40
CA ASN A 86 6.77 3.73 6.51
C ASN A 86 6.80 4.37 5.11
N HIS A 87 5.69 4.94 4.63
CA HIS A 87 5.58 5.33 3.22
C HIS A 87 5.23 6.79 2.99
N LEU A 88 4.52 7.43 3.90
CA LEU A 88 4.22 8.86 3.80
C LEU A 88 5.17 9.73 4.60
N LEU A 89 5.57 9.29 5.78
CA LEU A 89 6.35 10.08 6.72
C LEU A 89 7.80 9.63 6.85
N HIS A 90 8.19 8.56 6.20
CA HIS A 90 9.50 7.92 6.37
C HIS A 90 10.71 8.85 6.12
N ASN A 91 10.53 9.93 5.42
CA ASN A 91 11.59 10.93 5.19
C ASN A 91 11.52 12.14 6.12
N THR A 92 10.68 12.12 7.16
CA THR A 92 10.55 13.24 8.09
C THR A 92 11.55 13.24 9.23
N MET A 93 12.58 12.44 9.17
CA MET A 93 13.58 12.31 10.24
C MET A 93 14.46 13.55 10.44
N SER A 94 14.30 14.58 9.65
CA SER A 94 15.00 15.84 9.85
C SER A 94 14.08 17.03 9.67
N ASN A 95 13.56 17.51 10.79
CA ASN A 95 13.05 18.87 10.97
C ASN A 95 12.11 19.40 9.87
N ASP A 96 10.81 19.27 10.10
CA ASP A 96 9.73 20.02 9.45
C ASP A 96 9.50 19.83 7.93
N GLU A 97 10.28 19.05 7.23
CA GLU A 97 10.02 18.68 5.83
C GLU A 97 9.31 17.35 5.71
N VAL A 98 8.03 17.42 5.62
CA VAL A 98 7.09 16.32 5.55
C VAL A 98 6.99 15.82 4.11
N MET A 99 7.09 14.51 3.95
CA MET A 99 6.74 13.72 2.77
C MET A 99 7.84 13.58 1.70
N ASP A 100 7.90 12.36 1.16
CA ASP A 100 8.54 12.15 -0.14
C ASP A 100 8.12 13.27 -1.08
N SER A 101 9.08 13.99 -1.58
CA SER A 101 8.87 15.14 -2.45
C SER A 101 7.96 14.83 -3.64
N THR A 102 7.92 13.58 -4.08
CA THR A 102 7.07 13.13 -5.19
C THR A 102 5.61 13.04 -4.78
N LEU A 103 5.29 12.41 -3.64
CA LEU A 103 3.92 12.32 -3.12
C LEU A 103 3.35 13.69 -2.80
N THR A 104 4.12 14.50 -2.06
CA THR A 104 3.73 15.88 -1.72
C THR A 104 3.42 16.68 -2.98
N ARG A 105 4.30 16.62 -3.95
CA ARG A 105 4.11 17.35 -5.21
C ARG A 105 2.85 16.89 -5.93
N ARG A 106 2.59 15.58 -6.00
CA ARG A 106 1.38 15.07 -6.66
C ARG A 106 0.10 15.49 -5.96
N LEU A 107 0.09 15.46 -4.64
CA LEU A 107 -1.04 15.97 -3.86
C LEU A 107 -1.25 17.48 -4.09
N GLN A 108 -0.20 18.26 -4.10
CA GLN A 108 -0.26 19.70 -4.39
C GLN A 108 -0.69 20.01 -5.83
N GLU A 109 -0.34 19.16 -6.78
CA GLU A 109 -0.82 19.21 -8.17
C GLU A 109 -2.28 18.75 -8.33
N GLY A 110 -2.94 18.36 -7.24
CA GLY A 110 -4.35 17.96 -7.22
C GLY A 110 -4.61 16.48 -7.51
N TYR A 111 -3.56 15.65 -7.51
CA TYR A 111 -3.74 14.20 -7.63
C TYR A 111 -4.37 13.62 -6.37
N ARG A 112 -5.20 12.61 -6.59
CA ARG A 112 -5.54 11.65 -5.54
C ARG A 112 -4.48 10.55 -5.51
N VAL A 113 -4.10 10.09 -4.34
CA VAL A 113 -3.10 9.04 -4.18
C VAL A 113 -3.77 7.77 -3.65
N LEU A 114 -3.54 6.66 -4.36
CA LEU A 114 -3.80 5.31 -3.86
C LEU A 114 -2.45 4.71 -3.45
N LEU A 115 -2.34 4.25 -2.21
CA LEU A 115 -1.21 3.47 -1.74
C LEU A 115 -1.72 2.10 -1.29
N VAL A 116 -1.13 1.05 -1.84
CA VAL A 116 -1.47 -0.35 -1.53
C VAL A 116 -0.34 -0.96 -0.73
N SER A 117 -0.67 -1.71 0.31
CA SER A 117 0.33 -2.45 1.10
C SER A 117 1.06 -3.48 0.22
N MET A 118 2.32 -3.73 0.55
CA MET A 118 3.13 -4.77 -0.10
C MET A 118 3.51 -5.86 0.92
N CYS A 119 2.55 -6.30 1.70
CA CYS A 119 2.81 -7.19 2.82
C CYS A 119 3.37 -8.56 2.43
N ASP A 120 3.14 -9.02 1.22
CA ASP A 120 3.74 -10.26 0.70
C ASP A 120 5.15 -10.07 0.15
N HIS A 121 5.60 -8.84 -0.06
CA HIS A 121 6.87 -8.52 -0.72
C HIS A 121 7.06 -9.18 -2.09
N ASP A 122 5.97 -9.39 -2.79
CA ASP A 122 5.90 -10.06 -4.09
C ASP A 122 6.02 -9.10 -5.28
N ASN A 123 6.42 -7.86 -5.03
CA ASN A 123 6.47 -6.78 -6.03
C ASN A 123 5.12 -6.55 -6.73
N TYR A 124 4.01 -6.74 -6.01
CA TYR A 124 2.64 -6.64 -6.53
C TYR A 124 2.36 -7.60 -7.69
N ALA A 125 3.05 -8.75 -7.75
CA ALA A 125 2.98 -9.69 -8.87
C ALA A 125 2.28 -11.01 -8.52
N GLY A 126 2.01 -11.28 -7.25
CA GLY A 126 1.41 -12.53 -6.77
C GLY A 126 -0.01 -12.76 -7.29
N ARG A 127 -0.26 -13.99 -7.75
CA ARG A 127 -1.51 -14.41 -8.36
C ARG A 127 -2.21 -15.55 -7.61
N GLY A 128 -2.06 -15.59 -6.29
CA GLY A 128 -2.68 -16.62 -5.47
C GLY A 128 -1.87 -17.92 -5.34
N ALA A 129 -0.56 -17.87 -5.58
CA ALA A 129 0.30 -19.02 -5.30
C ALA A 129 0.31 -19.34 -3.79
N PRO A 130 0.14 -20.59 -3.38
CA PRO A 130 0.08 -20.93 -1.96
C PRO A 130 1.44 -20.78 -1.29
N TYR A 131 1.43 -20.35 -0.04
CA TYR A 131 2.58 -20.47 0.85
C TYR A 131 2.70 -21.92 1.31
N LEU A 132 3.50 -22.72 0.65
CA LEU A 132 3.77 -24.09 1.11
C LEU A 132 4.57 -24.03 2.41
N ASN A 133 4.18 -24.88 3.37
CA ASN A 133 4.78 -24.96 4.70
C ASN A 133 4.67 -23.69 5.57
N ASN A 134 3.83 -22.76 5.20
CA ASN A 134 3.55 -21.66 6.09
C ASN A 134 2.54 -22.10 7.17
N PRO A 135 2.96 -22.23 8.44
CA PRO A 135 2.03 -22.54 9.51
C PRO A 135 1.13 -21.33 9.76
N ASN A 136 -0.02 -21.32 9.09
CA ASN A 136 -1.05 -20.37 9.47
C ASN A 136 -1.60 -20.76 10.84
N PRO A 137 -1.36 -19.99 11.91
CA PRO A 137 -1.84 -20.32 13.24
C PRO A 137 -3.37 -20.39 13.32
N ASN A 138 -4.07 -19.84 12.34
CA ASN A 138 -5.53 -19.83 12.26
C ASN A 138 -6.09 -20.91 11.31
N GLY A 139 -5.23 -21.74 10.73
CA GLY A 139 -5.63 -22.78 9.75
C GLY A 139 -5.90 -22.22 8.36
N GLY A 140 -5.79 -23.07 7.34
CA GLY A 140 -6.00 -22.72 5.93
C GLY A 140 -4.71 -22.38 5.19
N GLU A 141 -4.80 -22.38 3.88
CA GLU A 141 -3.70 -21.98 3.00
C GLU A 141 -3.64 -20.46 2.91
N ARG A 142 -2.44 -19.92 3.06
CA ARG A 142 -2.15 -18.53 2.70
C ARG A 142 -1.64 -18.47 1.28
N GLN A 143 -1.88 -17.37 0.63
CA GLN A 143 -1.53 -17.17 -0.76
C GLN A 143 -0.80 -15.84 -0.95
N VAL A 144 0.10 -15.80 -1.91
CA VAL A 144 0.76 -14.57 -2.36
C VAL A 144 -0.17 -13.85 -3.33
N ASN A 145 -0.74 -12.73 -2.94
CA ASN A 145 -1.85 -12.09 -3.64
C ASN A 145 -1.58 -10.66 -4.14
N GLY A 146 -0.35 -10.19 -4.15
CA GLY A 146 -0.05 -8.78 -4.38
C GLY A 146 -0.67 -8.19 -5.64
N LEU A 147 -0.64 -8.91 -6.77
CA LEU A 147 -1.28 -8.43 -8.00
C LEU A 147 -2.81 -8.34 -7.85
N GLN A 148 -3.42 -9.40 -7.33
CA GLN A 148 -4.88 -9.46 -7.20
C GLN A 148 -5.40 -8.41 -6.22
N ALA A 149 -4.72 -8.26 -5.08
CA ALA A 149 -5.06 -7.26 -4.08
C ALA A 149 -4.88 -5.83 -4.62
N THR A 150 -3.81 -5.58 -5.36
CA THR A 150 -3.56 -4.29 -6.01
C THR A 150 -4.63 -3.95 -7.04
N MET A 151 -4.97 -4.90 -7.91
CA MET A 151 -6.04 -4.70 -8.90
C MET A 151 -7.38 -4.42 -8.22
N ALA A 152 -7.71 -5.17 -7.16
CA ALA A 152 -8.94 -4.93 -6.41
C ALA A 152 -8.97 -3.56 -5.72
N ALA A 153 -7.83 -3.09 -5.19
CA ALA A 153 -7.72 -1.75 -4.64
C ALA A 153 -7.88 -0.65 -5.70
N MET A 154 -7.31 -0.85 -6.89
CA MET A 154 -7.48 0.06 -8.02
C MET A 154 -8.93 0.09 -8.50
N ASP A 155 -9.56 -1.06 -8.70
CA ASP A 155 -10.97 -1.18 -9.12
C ASP A 155 -11.90 -0.51 -8.11
N TYR A 156 -11.69 -0.76 -6.82
CA TYR A 156 -12.44 -0.09 -5.76
C TYR A 156 -12.25 1.43 -5.83
N THR A 157 -11.02 1.88 -6.00
CA THR A 157 -10.71 3.31 -6.00
C THR A 157 -11.36 4.01 -7.18
N VAL A 158 -11.25 3.50 -8.41
CA VAL A 158 -11.87 4.15 -9.57
C VAL A 158 -13.40 4.07 -9.56
N ALA A 159 -13.98 3.05 -8.91
CA ALA A 159 -15.42 2.93 -8.75
C ALA A 159 -16.02 3.91 -7.74
N ASN A 160 -15.26 4.29 -6.69
CA ASN A 160 -15.73 5.11 -5.58
C ASN A 160 -15.19 6.55 -5.59
N TYR A 161 -14.16 6.80 -6.36
CA TYR A 161 -13.49 8.09 -6.45
C TYR A 161 -13.41 8.52 -7.91
N PRO A 162 -14.17 9.54 -8.34
CA PRO A 162 -14.16 9.99 -9.72
C PRO A 162 -12.75 10.32 -10.20
N SER A 163 -12.25 9.61 -11.20
CA SER A 163 -10.88 9.71 -11.68
C SER A 163 -10.82 10.03 -13.17
N THR A 164 -10.09 11.11 -13.53
CA THR A 164 -9.91 11.51 -14.94
C THR A 164 -9.00 10.56 -15.68
N HIS A 165 -7.95 10.11 -15.04
CA HIS A 165 -6.96 9.14 -15.56
C HIS A 165 -6.16 8.55 -14.40
N VAL A 166 -5.50 7.42 -14.64
CA VAL A 166 -4.73 6.69 -13.64
C VAL A 166 -3.28 6.62 -14.07
N PHE A 167 -2.38 6.98 -13.16
CA PHE A 167 -0.94 6.76 -13.29
C PHE A 167 -0.51 5.73 -12.25
N ALA A 168 0.27 4.73 -12.66
CA ALA A 168 0.94 3.81 -11.76
C ALA A 168 2.41 4.21 -11.64
N HIS A 169 2.91 4.28 -10.42
CA HIS A 169 4.29 4.60 -10.09
C HIS A 169 4.83 3.59 -9.09
N GLY A 170 5.93 2.93 -9.43
CA GLY A 170 6.63 2.01 -8.55
C GLY A 170 7.94 2.63 -8.08
N THR A 171 8.30 2.36 -6.82
CA THR A 171 9.63 2.64 -6.26
C THR A 171 10.27 1.36 -5.76
N SER A 172 11.58 1.34 -5.64
CA SER A 172 12.33 0.21 -5.06
C SER A 172 13.35 0.71 -4.02
#